data_fd718eeacdc1fb7db0b7568aeae5d78d
#
_entry.id   fd718eeacdc1fb7db0b7568aeae5d78d
#
_cell.length_a   1.000
_cell.length_b   1.000
_cell.length_c   1.000
_cell.angle_alpha   90.00
_cell.angle_beta   90.00
_cell.angle_gamma   90.00
#
_symmetry.space_group_name_H-M   'P 1'
#
loop_
_entity.id
_entity.type
_entity.pdbx_description
1 polymer ?
#
loop_
_entity_poly.entity_id
_entity_poly.type
_entity_poly.pdbx_seq_one_letter_code
_entity_poly.pdbx_strand_id
1 'polypeptide(L)'
;QRQMCIRDRSKAGLQRIYGTAFESKEALEAYQTMVEEAEKRDHRRLGQELDLFSFPDEIGSGFPVFHPNGATVRMEMETHSRNRHVQAGYSFVNTPHITKGDLFKKSGHLDFYADGMFPPMQLDGEYDEEGNTVKEPQDYYAKPMNCPMHNLIFASRGRSYRELPLRLFEFGTVYRYEKSGVVHGLTRARGFTQDDAHIYCTEEQLEEELTKVLDFIISLLKDYGLSDFYLELSTKDPNKFVGSD
;
A
#
# COMPACT_ATOMS: atom_id res chain seq x y z
N GLN A 1 24.36 1.68 18.59
CA GLN A 1 25.39 1.90 17.55
C GLN A 1 25.84 3.37 17.60
N ARG A 2 27.14 3.61 17.81
CA ARG A 2 27.72 4.94 17.71
C ARG A 2 28.07 5.21 16.23
N GLN A 3 27.24 5.90 15.50
CA GLN A 3 27.63 6.46 14.21
C GLN A 3 28.33 7.80 14.43
N MET A 4 29.63 7.83 14.22
CA MET A 4 30.43 9.05 14.29
C MET A 4 30.62 9.59 12.88
N CYS A 5 29.90 10.66 12.53
CA CYS A 5 30.15 11.42 11.29
C CYS A 5 31.16 12.54 11.59
N ILE A 6 32.39 12.40 11.08
CA ILE A 6 33.37 13.46 11.08
C ILE A 6 33.22 14.24 9.78
N ARG A 7 32.70 15.47 9.85
CA ARG A 7 32.72 16.40 8.74
C ARG A 7 33.93 17.31 8.87
N ASP A 8 34.74 17.26 7.84
CA ASP A 8 35.83 18.17 7.51
C ASP A 8 36.84 18.56 8.65
N ARG A 9 38.12 18.22 8.47
CA ARG A 9 39.21 18.42 9.42
C ARG A 9 39.70 19.90 9.56
N SER A 10 39.17 20.83 8.79
CA SER A 10 39.60 22.22 8.78
C SER A 10 38.77 23.19 9.64
N LYS A 11 37.66 22.74 10.18
CA LYS A 11 36.81 23.49 11.14
C LYS A 11 36.52 22.62 12.36
N ALA A 12 36.37 23.21 13.54
CA ALA A 12 35.99 22.50 14.77
C ALA A 12 34.85 21.51 14.48
N GLY A 13 35.19 20.23 14.44
CA GLY A 13 34.26 19.19 14.00
C GLY A 13 33.11 19.05 14.98
N LEU A 14 31.89 19.21 14.50
CA LEU A 14 30.68 18.86 15.26
C LEU A 14 30.56 17.36 15.30
N GLN A 15 30.51 16.79 16.50
CA GLN A 15 30.16 15.40 16.73
C GLN A 15 28.65 15.31 17.00
N ARG A 16 27.95 14.45 16.27
CA ARG A 16 26.55 14.14 16.52
C ARG A 16 26.47 12.79 17.25
N ILE A 17 25.93 12.82 18.47
CA ILE A 17 25.72 11.64 19.28
C ILE A 17 24.23 11.31 19.23
N TYR A 18 23.90 10.10 18.79
CA TYR A 18 22.54 9.58 18.85
C TYR A 18 22.44 8.68 20.07
N GLY A 19 21.39 8.85 20.85
CA GLY A 19 21.13 8.05 22.04
C GLY A 19 19.66 8.05 22.34
N THR A 20 19.26 7.14 23.22
CA THR A 20 17.93 7.06 23.79
C THR A 20 18.04 7.00 25.31
N ALA A 21 17.02 7.46 26.01
CA ALA A 21 16.96 7.44 27.47
C ALA A 21 15.70 6.72 27.92
N PHE A 22 15.79 5.96 29.00
CA PHE A 22 14.69 5.20 29.59
C PHE A 22 14.61 5.52 31.07
N GLU A 23 13.44 5.27 31.66
CA GLU A 23 13.16 5.55 33.08
C GLU A 23 13.92 4.60 34.03
N SER A 24 14.27 3.39 33.54
CA SER A 24 15.03 2.41 34.33
C SER A 24 15.98 1.62 33.46
N LYS A 25 16.92 0.91 34.11
CA LYS A 25 17.86 0.01 33.45
C LYS A 25 17.13 -1.18 32.81
N GLU A 26 16.13 -1.70 33.46
CA GLU A 26 15.29 -2.82 32.99
C GLU A 26 14.53 -2.44 31.71
N ALA A 27 14.00 -1.21 31.64
CA ALA A 27 13.34 -0.69 30.44
C ALA A 27 14.32 -0.54 29.28
N LEU A 28 15.56 -0.11 29.55
CA LEU A 28 16.62 -0.05 28.52
C LEU A 28 17.02 -1.45 28.03
N GLU A 29 17.18 -2.42 28.92
CA GLU A 29 17.50 -3.82 28.58
C GLU A 29 16.38 -4.45 27.76
N ALA A 30 15.12 -4.24 28.12
CA ALA A 30 13.96 -4.69 27.36
C ALA A 30 13.94 -4.10 25.94
N TYR A 31 14.21 -2.80 25.81
CA TYR A 31 14.30 -2.14 24.49
C TYR A 31 15.46 -2.68 23.67
N GLN A 32 16.64 -2.90 24.25
CA GLN A 32 17.79 -3.47 23.55
C GLN A 32 17.47 -4.87 23.04
N THR A 33 16.86 -5.72 23.88
CA THR A 33 16.40 -7.05 23.47
C THR A 33 15.40 -6.99 22.33
N MET A 34 14.44 -6.06 22.40
CA MET A 34 13.44 -5.85 21.33
C MET A 34 14.13 -5.45 20.01
N VAL A 35 15.12 -4.55 20.04
CA VAL A 35 15.86 -4.13 18.84
C VAL A 35 16.66 -5.30 18.26
N GLU A 36 17.36 -6.07 19.11
CA GLU A 36 18.11 -7.26 18.67
C GLU A 36 17.19 -8.30 18.01
N GLU A 37 16.03 -8.57 18.58
CA GLU A 37 15.03 -9.47 18.00
C GLU A 37 14.44 -8.93 16.70
N ALA A 38 14.21 -7.61 16.61
CA ALA A 38 13.76 -6.96 15.37
C ALA A 38 14.81 -7.08 14.26
N GLU A 39 16.11 -6.89 14.57
CA GLU A 39 17.21 -7.06 13.61
C GLU A 39 17.31 -8.51 13.10
N LYS A 40 17.08 -9.51 13.96
CA LYS A 40 17.04 -10.92 13.56
C LYS A 40 15.90 -11.23 12.59
N ARG A 41 14.80 -10.48 12.69
CA ARG A 41 13.59 -10.66 11.88
C ARG A 41 13.49 -9.66 10.72
N ASP A 42 14.53 -8.86 10.46
CA ASP A 42 14.52 -7.92 9.34
C ASP A 42 14.27 -8.67 8.02
N HIS A 43 13.17 -8.30 7.35
CA HIS A 43 12.74 -8.96 6.11
C HIS A 43 13.79 -8.89 5.00
N ARG A 44 14.63 -7.86 4.97
CA ARG A 44 15.71 -7.72 3.96
C ARG A 44 16.81 -8.76 4.17
N ARG A 45 17.13 -9.03 5.43
CA ARG A 45 18.09 -10.06 5.82
C ARG A 45 17.51 -11.44 5.55
N LEU A 46 16.33 -11.73 6.07
CA LEU A 46 15.66 -13.03 5.87
C LEU A 46 15.35 -13.27 4.39
N GLY A 47 14.97 -12.23 3.65
CA GLY A 47 14.72 -12.28 2.21
C GLY A 47 15.95 -12.78 1.44
N GLN A 48 17.13 -12.30 1.81
CA GLN A 48 18.38 -12.75 1.19
C GLN A 48 18.81 -14.15 1.69
N GLU A 49 18.79 -14.38 3.01
CA GLU A 49 19.23 -15.66 3.61
C GLU A 49 18.38 -16.86 3.15
N LEU A 50 17.07 -16.65 2.95
CA LEU A 50 16.10 -17.68 2.58
C LEU A 50 15.76 -17.67 1.09
N ASP A 51 16.40 -16.81 0.30
CA ASP A 51 16.14 -16.64 -1.14
C ASP A 51 14.66 -16.36 -1.43
N LEU A 52 14.07 -15.37 -0.72
CA LEU A 52 12.64 -15.07 -0.85
C LEU A 52 12.35 -14.03 -1.94
N PHE A 53 13.16 -12.99 -2.04
CA PHE A 53 12.98 -11.90 -3.01
C PHE A 53 14.26 -11.08 -3.20
N SER A 54 14.29 -10.33 -4.28
CA SER A 54 15.35 -9.36 -4.57
C SER A 54 14.77 -8.07 -5.13
N PHE A 55 15.63 -7.05 -5.24
CA PHE A 55 15.34 -5.77 -5.88
C PHE A 55 16.41 -5.51 -6.95
N PRO A 56 16.28 -6.10 -8.15
CA PRO A 56 17.24 -5.90 -9.23
C PRO A 56 17.25 -4.45 -9.72
N ASP A 57 18.45 -3.88 -9.92
CA ASP A 57 18.61 -2.51 -10.39
C ASP A 57 17.99 -2.33 -11.79
N GLU A 58 18.00 -3.37 -12.62
CA GLU A 58 17.43 -3.39 -13.97
C GLU A 58 15.91 -3.16 -14.00
N ILE A 59 15.21 -3.54 -12.92
CA ILE A 59 13.75 -3.31 -12.80
C ILE A 59 13.48 -1.93 -12.19
N GLY A 60 14.41 -1.44 -11.39
CA GLY A 60 14.30 -0.18 -10.71
C GLY A 60 13.88 -0.31 -9.23
N SER A 61 14.19 0.72 -8.49
CA SER A 61 13.99 0.76 -7.04
C SER A 61 12.52 0.66 -6.63
N GLY A 62 12.22 -0.16 -5.66
CA GLY A 62 10.89 -0.30 -5.06
C GLY A 62 9.97 -1.30 -5.77
N PHE A 63 10.52 -2.14 -6.64
CA PHE A 63 9.78 -3.23 -7.28
C PHE A 63 10.39 -4.58 -6.88
N PRO A 64 9.82 -5.28 -5.90
CA PRO A 64 10.32 -6.57 -5.47
C PRO A 64 10.06 -7.66 -6.51
N VAL A 65 11.07 -8.52 -6.72
CA VAL A 65 10.95 -9.75 -7.48
C VAL A 65 10.94 -10.90 -6.49
N PHE A 66 9.85 -11.64 -6.41
CA PHE A 66 9.74 -12.80 -5.54
C PHE A 66 10.35 -14.03 -6.22
N HIS A 67 11.28 -14.67 -5.52
CA HIS A 67 11.89 -15.92 -5.93
C HIS A 67 10.97 -17.11 -5.60
N PRO A 68 11.25 -18.35 -6.05
CA PRO A 68 10.35 -19.47 -5.84
C PRO A 68 9.92 -19.68 -4.37
N ASN A 69 10.86 -19.55 -3.42
CA ASN A 69 10.56 -19.68 -2.00
C ASN A 69 9.62 -18.56 -1.52
N GLY A 70 9.92 -17.31 -1.86
CA GLY A 70 9.09 -16.16 -1.50
C GLY A 70 7.73 -16.17 -2.20
N ALA A 71 7.68 -16.60 -3.47
CA ALA A 71 6.42 -16.76 -4.20
C ALA A 71 5.54 -17.83 -3.56
N THR A 72 6.13 -18.92 -3.06
CA THR A 72 5.38 -19.95 -2.32
C THR A 72 4.80 -19.39 -1.02
N VAL A 73 5.58 -18.70 -0.20
CA VAL A 73 5.10 -18.05 1.02
C VAL A 73 3.96 -17.08 0.72
N ARG A 74 4.15 -16.24 -0.30
CA ARG A 74 3.13 -15.28 -0.74
C ARG A 74 1.84 -15.98 -1.18
N MET A 75 1.94 -17.05 -1.96
CA MET A 75 0.78 -17.84 -2.42
C MET A 75 -0.01 -18.43 -1.24
N GLU A 76 0.67 -18.97 -0.23
CA GLU A 76 0.02 -19.50 0.96
C GLU A 76 -0.67 -18.38 1.76
N MET A 77 -0.04 -17.23 1.94
CA MET A 77 -0.64 -16.08 2.59
C MET A 77 -1.88 -15.58 1.82
N GLU A 78 -1.79 -15.45 0.50
CA GLU A 78 -2.92 -15.04 -0.34
C GLU A 78 -4.05 -16.08 -0.29
N THR A 79 -3.73 -17.37 -0.27
CA THR A 79 -4.73 -18.46 -0.15
C THR A 79 -5.46 -18.39 1.19
N HIS A 80 -4.70 -18.22 2.28
CA HIS A 80 -5.28 -18.06 3.62
C HIS A 80 -6.20 -16.82 3.68
N SER A 81 -5.69 -15.65 3.31
CA SER A 81 -6.45 -14.40 3.31
C SER A 81 -7.72 -14.51 2.45
N ARG A 82 -7.62 -15.10 1.24
CA ARG A 82 -8.77 -15.34 0.36
C ARG A 82 -9.84 -16.16 1.03
N ASN A 83 -9.46 -17.28 1.64
CA ASN A 83 -10.41 -18.17 2.32
C ASN A 83 -11.11 -17.46 3.48
N ARG A 84 -10.39 -16.66 4.24
CA ARG A 84 -10.92 -15.84 5.34
C ARG A 84 -11.94 -14.82 4.83
N HIS A 85 -11.61 -14.09 3.74
CA HIS A 85 -12.51 -13.12 3.13
C HIS A 85 -13.79 -13.78 2.59
N VAL A 86 -13.67 -14.90 1.88
CA VAL A 86 -14.83 -15.62 1.36
C VAL A 86 -15.74 -16.09 2.50
N GLN A 87 -15.16 -16.64 3.58
CA GLN A 87 -15.92 -17.06 4.77
C GLN A 87 -16.62 -15.88 5.46
N ALA A 88 -16.01 -14.68 5.43
CA ALA A 88 -16.60 -13.46 5.96
C ALA A 88 -17.62 -12.79 4.99
N GLY A 89 -17.94 -13.43 3.87
CA GLY A 89 -18.98 -12.99 2.93
C GLY A 89 -18.51 -11.93 1.92
N TYR A 90 -17.21 -11.85 1.64
CA TYR A 90 -16.67 -11.01 0.58
C TYR A 90 -16.73 -11.74 -0.78
N SER A 91 -17.03 -10.99 -1.83
CA SER A 91 -16.97 -11.46 -3.22
C SER A 91 -15.64 -11.07 -3.85
N PHE A 92 -14.94 -12.07 -4.39
CA PHE A 92 -13.65 -11.83 -5.05
C PHE A 92 -13.85 -11.19 -6.42
N VAL A 93 -13.09 -10.14 -6.68
CA VAL A 93 -13.05 -9.43 -7.97
C VAL A 93 -11.60 -9.28 -8.45
N ASN A 94 -11.43 -8.88 -9.70
CA ASN A 94 -10.13 -8.61 -10.29
C ASN A 94 -10.24 -7.41 -11.23
N THR A 95 -9.35 -6.44 -11.08
CA THR A 95 -9.38 -5.18 -11.82
C THR A 95 -8.07 -4.93 -12.58
N PRO A 96 -8.12 -4.24 -13.74
CA PRO A 96 -6.93 -3.98 -14.54
C PRO A 96 -5.94 -3.04 -13.82
N HIS A 97 -4.67 -3.19 -14.16
CA HIS A 97 -3.58 -2.40 -13.59
C HIS A 97 -3.44 -1.01 -14.22
N ILE A 98 -3.92 -0.87 -15.45
CA ILE A 98 -3.78 0.34 -16.26
C ILE A 98 -5.17 0.79 -16.66
N THR A 99 -5.44 2.09 -16.55
CA THR A 99 -6.74 2.67 -16.91
C THR A 99 -6.60 4.09 -17.47
N LYS A 100 -7.65 4.54 -18.17
CA LYS A 100 -7.72 5.91 -18.70
C LYS A 100 -7.71 6.94 -17.57
N GLY A 101 -7.02 8.06 -17.82
CA GLY A 101 -6.89 9.17 -16.89
C GLY A 101 -8.23 9.79 -16.46
N ASP A 102 -9.25 9.72 -17.31
CA ASP A 102 -10.58 10.25 -17.00
C ASP A 102 -11.23 9.62 -15.76
N LEU A 103 -10.93 8.34 -15.50
CA LEU A 103 -11.39 7.70 -14.27
C LEU A 103 -10.79 8.36 -13.03
N PHE A 104 -9.50 8.69 -13.08
CA PHE A 104 -8.81 9.35 -11.97
C PHE A 104 -9.13 10.83 -11.83
N LYS A 105 -9.51 11.51 -12.92
CA LYS A 105 -10.12 12.85 -12.85
C LYS A 105 -11.46 12.80 -12.13
N LYS A 106 -12.36 11.91 -12.58
CA LYS A 106 -13.70 11.75 -12.00
C LYS A 106 -13.66 11.36 -10.51
N SER A 107 -12.70 10.58 -10.09
CA SER A 107 -12.55 10.14 -8.70
C SER A 107 -11.69 11.08 -7.84
N GLY A 108 -11.22 12.22 -8.40
CA GLY A 108 -10.40 13.21 -7.68
C GLY A 108 -8.95 12.82 -7.42
N HIS A 109 -8.49 11.66 -7.89
CA HIS A 109 -7.12 11.21 -7.62
C HIS A 109 -6.06 12.13 -8.24
N LEU A 110 -6.32 12.68 -9.44
CA LEU A 110 -5.39 13.61 -10.07
C LEU A 110 -5.30 14.96 -9.35
N ASP A 111 -6.32 15.34 -8.59
CA ASP A 111 -6.32 16.59 -7.82
C ASP A 111 -5.57 16.43 -6.48
N PHE A 112 -5.67 15.27 -5.83
CA PHE A 112 -5.14 15.06 -4.47
C PHE A 112 -3.91 14.16 -4.39
N TYR A 113 -3.69 13.29 -5.38
CA TYR A 113 -2.65 12.26 -5.36
C TYR A 113 -1.70 12.29 -6.56
N ALA A 114 -1.77 13.30 -7.43
CA ALA A 114 -0.96 13.38 -8.65
C ALA A 114 0.53 13.17 -8.40
N ASP A 115 1.07 13.76 -7.32
CA ASP A 115 2.49 13.63 -6.94
C ASP A 115 2.90 12.19 -6.56
N GLY A 116 1.92 11.37 -6.18
CA GLY A 116 2.10 9.96 -5.83
C GLY A 116 1.79 9.00 -6.96
N MET A 117 1.47 9.49 -8.15
CA MET A 117 1.17 8.68 -9.33
C MET A 117 2.35 8.65 -10.28
N PHE A 118 2.58 7.51 -10.94
CA PHE A 118 3.50 7.45 -12.07
C PHE A 118 2.99 8.35 -13.19
N PRO A 119 3.90 8.98 -13.98
CA PRO A 119 3.51 9.76 -15.14
C PRO A 119 2.63 8.95 -16.09
N PRO A 120 1.70 9.61 -16.82
CA PRO A 120 0.83 8.91 -17.75
C PRO A 120 1.61 8.32 -18.93
N MET A 121 1.11 7.20 -19.42
CA MET A 121 1.44 6.67 -20.74
C MET A 121 0.49 7.28 -21.74
N GLN A 122 1.01 7.85 -22.81
CA GLN A 122 0.20 8.46 -23.87
C GLN A 122 -0.04 7.45 -24.99
N LEU A 123 -1.30 7.17 -25.27
CA LEU A 123 -1.72 6.21 -26.29
C LEU A 123 -2.70 6.87 -27.28
N ASP A 124 -2.85 6.25 -28.44
CA ASP A 124 -3.85 6.61 -29.45
C ASP A 124 -3.71 8.03 -30.04
N GLY A 125 -2.53 8.66 -29.91
CA GLY A 125 -2.22 9.91 -30.60
C GLY A 125 -2.00 9.70 -32.11
N GLU A 126 -2.48 10.61 -32.94
CA GLU A 126 -2.21 10.59 -34.37
C GLU A 126 -1.50 11.89 -34.76
N TYR A 127 -0.44 11.75 -35.57
CA TYR A 127 0.39 12.87 -36.01
C TYR A 127 0.45 12.87 -37.54
N ASP A 128 0.49 14.03 -38.17
CA ASP A 128 0.70 14.16 -39.62
C ASP A 128 2.17 13.95 -40.01
N GLU A 129 2.43 13.99 -41.32
CA GLU A 129 3.80 13.82 -41.86
C GLU A 129 4.76 14.94 -41.40
N GLU A 130 4.24 16.07 -40.97
CA GLU A 130 4.99 17.22 -40.48
C GLU A 130 5.18 17.18 -38.93
N GLY A 131 4.58 16.17 -38.23
CA GLY A 131 4.67 15.98 -36.79
C GLY A 131 3.68 16.79 -35.96
N ASN A 132 2.69 17.41 -36.64
CA ASN A 132 1.60 18.10 -35.91
C ASN A 132 0.57 17.10 -35.40
N THR A 133 0.02 17.36 -34.23
CA THR A 133 -1.01 16.50 -33.64
C THR A 133 -2.32 16.59 -34.41
N VAL A 134 -2.74 15.49 -35.02
CA VAL A 134 -4.04 15.32 -35.69
C VAL A 134 -5.10 14.88 -34.68
N LYS A 135 -4.69 14.01 -33.74
CA LYS A 135 -5.54 13.53 -32.64
C LYS A 135 -4.74 13.54 -31.35
N GLU A 136 -5.27 14.19 -30.35
CA GLU A 136 -4.63 14.25 -29.03
C GLU A 136 -4.48 12.85 -28.43
N PRO A 137 -3.28 12.53 -27.88
CA PRO A 137 -3.07 11.26 -27.21
C PRO A 137 -3.94 11.18 -25.94
N GLN A 138 -4.32 9.94 -25.61
CA GLN A 138 -5.07 9.66 -24.39
C GLN A 138 -4.13 9.20 -23.28
N ASP A 139 -4.25 9.83 -22.12
CA ASP A 139 -3.47 9.47 -20.94
C ASP A 139 -4.00 8.20 -20.29
N TYR A 140 -3.11 7.25 -20.05
CA TYR A 140 -3.33 6.05 -19.25
C TYR A 140 -2.37 6.04 -18.06
N TYR A 141 -2.86 5.59 -16.92
CA TYR A 141 -2.09 5.54 -15.68
C TYR A 141 -2.04 4.12 -15.11
N ALA A 142 -0.91 3.76 -14.52
CA ALA A 142 -0.86 2.65 -13.58
C ALA A 142 -1.63 3.04 -12.30
N LYS A 143 -2.53 2.17 -11.85
CA LYS A 143 -3.43 2.49 -10.73
C LYS A 143 -2.67 2.67 -9.42
N PRO A 144 -2.86 3.78 -8.67
CA PRO A 144 -2.30 3.97 -7.35
C PRO A 144 -3.17 3.36 -6.24
N MET A 145 -4.45 3.09 -6.56
CA MET A 145 -5.47 2.53 -5.67
C MET A 145 -6.49 1.72 -6.48
N ASN A 146 -7.20 0.80 -5.82
CA ASN A 146 -8.21 -0.05 -6.45
C ASN A 146 -9.63 0.54 -6.37
N CYS A 147 -9.86 1.52 -5.48
CA CYS A 147 -11.18 2.09 -5.19
C CYS A 147 -11.99 2.49 -6.42
N PRO A 148 -11.44 3.23 -7.43
CA PRO A 148 -12.22 3.64 -8.59
C PRO A 148 -12.78 2.47 -9.39
N MET A 149 -12.03 1.37 -9.49
CA MET A 149 -12.43 0.18 -10.23
C MET A 149 -13.54 -0.58 -9.50
N HIS A 150 -13.44 -0.72 -8.17
CA HIS A 150 -14.52 -1.32 -7.37
C HIS A 150 -15.81 -0.51 -7.48
N ASN A 151 -15.71 0.83 -7.50
CA ASN A 151 -16.86 1.70 -7.73
C ASN A 151 -17.48 1.49 -9.12
N LEU A 152 -16.68 1.21 -10.16
CA LEU A 152 -17.21 0.83 -11.48
C LEU A 152 -17.95 -0.50 -11.44
N ILE A 153 -17.46 -1.48 -10.69
CA ILE A 153 -18.15 -2.76 -10.49
C ILE A 153 -19.48 -2.52 -9.77
N PHE A 154 -19.49 -1.70 -8.72
CA PHE A 154 -20.73 -1.33 -8.03
C PHE A 154 -21.73 -0.66 -8.98
N ALA A 155 -21.28 0.28 -9.80
CA ALA A 155 -22.09 1.05 -10.73
C ALA A 155 -22.42 0.31 -12.05
N SER A 156 -21.89 -0.90 -12.28
CA SER A 156 -22.02 -1.61 -13.57
C SER A 156 -23.44 -2.01 -13.92
N ARG A 157 -24.36 -2.05 -12.95
CA ARG A 157 -25.79 -2.33 -13.11
C ARG A 157 -26.61 -1.64 -12.02
N GLY A 158 -27.91 -1.50 -12.25
CA GLY A 158 -28.85 -1.13 -11.21
C GLY A 158 -28.84 -2.16 -10.07
N ARG A 159 -28.83 -1.68 -8.83
CA ARG A 159 -28.83 -2.52 -7.63
C ARG A 159 -29.98 -2.15 -6.71
N SER A 160 -30.55 -3.17 -6.08
CA SER A 160 -31.53 -2.96 -5.01
C SER A 160 -30.78 -2.72 -3.69
N TYR A 161 -31.31 -1.85 -2.82
CA TYR A 161 -30.81 -1.69 -1.46
C TYR A 161 -30.81 -3.00 -0.67
N ARG A 162 -31.63 -3.98 -1.08
CA ARG A 162 -31.66 -5.32 -0.48
C ARG A 162 -30.45 -6.19 -0.80
N GLU A 163 -29.63 -5.78 -1.77
CA GLU A 163 -28.36 -6.42 -2.10
C GLU A 163 -27.20 -5.94 -1.20
N LEU A 164 -27.48 -4.93 -0.36
CA LEU A 164 -26.49 -4.38 0.58
C LEU A 164 -26.57 -5.11 1.94
N PRO A 165 -25.47 -5.27 2.64
CA PRO A 165 -24.12 -4.81 2.28
C PRO A 165 -23.48 -5.65 1.16
N LEU A 166 -22.86 -4.98 0.18
CA LEU A 166 -22.04 -5.65 -0.84
C LEU A 166 -20.56 -5.46 -0.47
N ARG A 167 -19.84 -6.57 -0.29
CA ARG A 167 -18.44 -6.59 0.06
C ARG A 167 -17.64 -7.13 -1.11
N LEU A 168 -16.79 -6.27 -1.72
CA LEU A 168 -15.89 -6.63 -2.82
C LEU A 168 -14.47 -6.71 -2.28
N PHE A 169 -13.68 -7.67 -2.77
CA PHE A 169 -12.33 -7.92 -2.33
C PHE A 169 -11.46 -8.38 -3.50
N GLU A 170 -10.21 -7.87 -3.60
CA GLU A 170 -9.21 -8.38 -4.54
C GLU A 170 -7.80 -8.36 -3.94
N PHE A 171 -6.90 -9.18 -4.49
CA PHE A 171 -5.46 -8.96 -4.37
C PHE A 171 -5.06 -7.92 -5.42
N GLY A 172 -5.24 -6.66 -5.08
CA GLY A 172 -5.04 -5.54 -5.97
C GLY A 172 -3.60 -5.05 -5.96
N THR A 173 -2.88 -5.22 -7.08
CA THR A 173 -1.56 -4.63 -7.23
C THR A 173 -1.69 -3.17 -7.61
N VAL A 174 -1.03 -2.30 -6.86
CA VAL A 174 -1.03 -0.84 -7.05
C VAL A 174 0.38 -0.32 -7.24
N TYR A 175 0.49 0.86 -7.86
CA TYR A 175 1.76 1.47 -8.23
C TYR A 175 1.79 2.91 -7.74
N ARG A 176 2.77 3.23 -6.89
CA ARG A 176 2.93 4.56 -6.30
C ARG A 176 4.30 5.14 -6.60
N TYR A 177 4.33 6.38 -7.07
CA TYR A 177 5.56 7.09 -7.35
C TYR A 177 6.21 7.59 -6.05
N GLU A 178 6.79 6.65 -5.31
CA GLU A 178 7.55 6.97 -4.10
C GLU A 178 8.91 7.56 -4.45
N LYS A 179 9.32 8.61 -3.72
CA LYS A 179 10.66 9.19 -3.90
C LYS A 179 11.73 8.17 -3.50
N SER A 180 12.84 8.13 -4.24
CA SER A 180 13.91 7.15 -4.01
C SER A 180 14.43 7.10 -2.57
N GLY A 181 14.48 8.24 -1.88
CA GLY A 181 14.97 8.33 -0.50
C GLY A 181 14.03 7.75 0.56
N VAL A 182 12.78 7.39 0.21
CA VAL A 182 11.81 6.82 1.16
C VAL A 182 11.50 5.36 0.90
N VAL A 183 11.94 4.79 -0.23
CA VAL A 183 11.78 3.37 -0.54
C VAL A 183 12.60 2.53 0.44
N HIS A 184 11.97 1.51 1.04
CA HIS A 184 12.59 0.69 2.07
C HIS A 184 12.09 -0.76 2.06
N GLY A 185 12.81 -1.62 1.35
CA GLY A 185 12.48 -3.05 1.24
C GLY A 185 11.02 -3.29 0.82
N LEU A 186 10.34 -4.21 1.49
CA LEU A 186 8.92 -4.48 1.28
C LEU A 186 8.00 -3.53 2.07
N THR A 187 8.52 -2.81 3.06
CA THR A 187 7.70 -1.93 3.91
C THR A 187 7.29 -0.63 3.22
N ARG A 188 8.07 -0.19 2.23
CA ARG A 188 7.71 0.95 1.38
C ARG A 188 8.21 0.73 -0.04
N ALA A 189 7.36 0.22 -0.89
CA ALA A 189 7.62 -0.17 -2.26
C ALA A 189 6.84 0.72 -3.25
N ARG A 190 7.27 0.73 -4.51
CA ARG A 190 6.58 1.42 -5.62
C ARG A 190 5.53 0.55 -6.31
N GLY A 191 5.69 -0.76 -6.24
CA GLY A 191 4.70 -1.73 -6.70
C GLY A 191 4.47 -2.78 -5.61
N PHE A 192 3.23 -2.95 -5.17
CA PHE A 192 2.86 -3.90 -4.13
C PHE A 192 1.41 -4.35 -4.28
N THR A 193 1.10 -5.49 -3.69
CA THR A 193 -0.26 -6.07 -3.73
C THR A 193 -0.90 -5.95 -2.37
N GLN A 194 -2.15 -5.53 -2.35
CA GLN A 194 -2.98 -5.41 -1.15
C GLN A 194 -4.12 -6.43 -1.23
N ASP A 195 -4.50 -7.01 -0.12
CA ASP A 195 -5.78 -7.66 0.07
C ASP A 195 -6.84 -6.59 0.36
N ASP A 196 -7.18 -5.86 -0.68
CA ASP A 196 -7.99 -4.64 -0.63
C ASP A 196 -9.48 -4.96 -0.76
N ALA A 197 -10.30 -4.34 0.08
CA ALA A 197 -11.73 -4.54 0.11
C ALA A 197 -12.50 -3.22 0.17
N HIS A 198 -13.66 -3.21 -0.48
CA HIS A 198 -14.61 -2.10 -0.45
C HIS A 198 -15.99 -2.64 -0.09
N ILE A 199 -16.60 -2.02 0.92
CA ILE A 199 -17.92 -2.37 1.42
C ILE A 199 -18.90 -1.26 1.08
N TYR A 200 -19.97 -1.63 0.40
CA TYR A 200 -21.08 -0.76 0.07
C TYR A 200 -22.25 -1.13 0.96
N CYS A 201 -22.67 -0.22 1.81
CA CYS A 201 -23.74 -0.45 2.79
C CYS A 201 -24.65 0.79 2.91
N THR A 202 -25.81 0.62 3.53
CA THR A 202 -26.64 1.76 3.94
C THR A 202 -26.11 2.39 5.22
N GLU A 203 -26.59 3.59 5.56
CA GLU A 203 -26.18 4.27 6.79
C GLU A 203 -26.56 3.44 8.02
N GLU A 204 -27.70 2.80 8.02
CA GLU A 204 -28.15 1.95 9.12
C GLU A 204 -27.30 0.68 9.32
N GLN A 205 -26.61 0.24 8.26
CA GLN A 205 -25.72 -0.93 8.30
C GLN A 205 -24.30 -0.58 8.73
N LEU A 206 -23.94 0.71 8.75
CA LEU A 206 -22.54 1.18 8.87
C LEU A 206 -21.89 0.71 10.17
N GLU A 207 -22.55 0.86 11.32
CA GLU A 207 -21.99 0.48 12.62
C GLU A 207 -21.69 -1.01 12.72
N GLU A 208 -22.63 -1.84 12.24
CA GLU A 208 -22.47 -3.29 12.21
C GLU A 208 -21.32 -3.70 11.28
N GLU A 209 -21.23 -3.11 10.08
CA GLU A 209 -20.18 -3.41 9.10
C GLU A 209 -18.80 -2.96 9.59
N LEU A 210 -18.68 -1.80 10.23
CA LEU A 210 -17.43 -1.35 10.85
C LEU A 210 -16.96 -2.30 11.95
N THR A 211 -17.86 -2.76 12.80
CA THR A 211 -17.54 -3.74 13.85
C THR A 211 -17.03 -5.05 13.25
N LYS A 212 -17.73 -5.57 12.24
CA LYS A 212 -17.32 -6.80 11.54
C LYS A 212 -15.95 -6.67 10.87
N VAL A 213 -15.68 -5.54 10.22
CA VAL A 213 -14.39 -5.26 9.58
C VAL A 213 -13.27 -5.22 10.62
N LEU A 214 -13.49 -4.54 11.75
CA LEU A 214 -12.50 -4.44 12.81
C LEU A 214 -12.17 -5.82 13.40
N ASP A 215 -13.19 -6.62 13.74
CA ASP A 215 -13.01 -7.97 14.26
C ASP A 215 -12.29 -8.88 13.23
N PHE A 216 -12.66 -8.76 11.95
CA PHE A 216 -12.03 -9.50 10.87
C PHE A 216 -10.54 -9.15 10.73
N ILE A 217 -10.19 -7.86 10.70
CA ILE A 217 -8.80 -7.40 10.57
C ILE A 217 -7.97 -7.88 11.76
N ILE A 218 -8.46 -7.69 12.99
CA ILE A 218 -7.75 -8.12 14.20
C ILE A 218 -7.52 -9.63 14.18
N SER A 219 -8.52 -10.39 13.77
CA SER A 219 -8.44 -11.85 13.67
C SER A 219 -7.43 -12.29 12.63
N LEU A 220 -7.43 -11.67 11.43
CA LEU A 220 -6.51 -11.97 10.35
C LEU A 220 -5.05 -11.63 10.70
N LEU A 221 -4.81 -10.49 11.35
CA LEU A 221 -3.49 -10.11 11.84
C LEU A 221 -2.94 -11.12 12.87
N LYS A 222 -3.80 -11.63 13.77
CA LYS A 222 -3.41 -12.68 14.73
C LYS A 222 -3.02 -13.99 14.03
N ASP A 223 -3.68 -14.36 12.94
CA ASP A 223 -3.31 -15.55 12.15
C ASP A 223 -1.88 -15.46 11.61
N TYR A 224 -1.40 -14.24 11.32
CA TYR A 224 -0.01 -13.96 10.91
C TYR A 224 0.95 -13.71 12.09
N GLY A 225 0.50 -13.90 13.33
CA GLY A 225 1.31 -13.68 14.53
C GLY A 225 1.51 -12.21 14.90
N LEU A 226 0.76 -11.29 14.29
CA LEU A 226 0.78 -9.87 14.60
C LEU A 226 -0.25 -9.57 15.71
N SER A 227 0.20 -9.52 16.95
CA SER A 227 -0.65 -9.29 18.13
C SER A 227 -0.34 -7.99 18.88
N ASP A 228 0.81 -7.39 18.60
CA ASP A 228 1.27 -6.15 19.23
C ASP A 228 1.09 -4.97 18.28
N PHE A 229 -0.04 -4.29 18.38
CA PHE A 229 -0.39 -3.10 17.61
C PHE A 229 -1.35 -2.21 18.39
N TYR A 230 -1.39 -0.94 18.03
CA TYR A 230 -2.38 0.00 18.52
C TYR A 230 -3.34 0.44 17.41
N LEU A 231 -4.52 0.87 17.80
CA LEU A 231 -5.54 1.37 16.89
C LEU A 231 -5.62 2.89 17.01
N GLU A 232 -5.66 3.56 15.87
CA GLU A 232 -5.89 5.00 15.79
C GLU A 232 -7.13 5.29 14.95
N LEU A 233 -7.97 6.19 15.43
CA LEU A 233 -9.09 6.73 14.67
C LEU A 233 -8.65 8.03 13.99
N SER A 234 -8.49 7.98 12.67
CA SER A 234 -8.27 9.20 11.88
C SER A 234 -9.58 9.96 11.73
N THR A 235 -9.57 11.22 12.11
CA THR A 235 -10.73 12.11 11.95
C THR A 235 -10.52 13.05 10.76
N LYS A 236 -11.61 13.63 10.25
CA LYS A 236 -11.62 14.60 9.17
C LYS A 236 -10.82 15.85 9.58
N ASP A 237 -9.88 16.30 8.73
CA ASP A 237 -9.25 17.61 8.87
C ASP A 237 -10.30 18.69 8.47
N PRO A 238 -10.65 19.61 9.39
CA PRO A 238 -11.67 20.62 9.09
C PRO A 238 -11.29 21.60 7.97
N ASN A 239 -10.00 21.68 7.63
CA ASN A 239 -9.47 22.62 6.64
C ASN A 239 -9.11 21.97 5.30
N LYS A 240 -8.94 20.65 5.28
CA LYS A 240 -8.50 19.92 4.07
C LYS A 240 -9.08 18.51 4.05
N PHE A 241 -10.18 18.34 3.36
CA PHE A 241 -10.85 17.05 3.21
C PHE A 241 -11.41 16.85 1.80
N VAL A 242 -11.73 15.61 1.46
CA VAL A 242 -12.40 15.21 0.23
C VAL A 242 -13.78 14.68 0.60
N GLY A 243 -14.80 15.13 -0.11
CA GLY A 243 -16.20 14.75 0.11
C GLY A 243 -17.06 15.91 0.65
N SER A 244 -18.31 15.60 0.93
CA SER A 244 -19.26 16.54 1.59
C SER A 244 -19.11 16.53 3.11
N ASP A 245 -19.72 17.50 3.75
CA ASP A 245 -19.88 17.53 5.21
C ASP A 245 -20.78 16.41 5.70
#